data_3ae0bb2915315fa7cac640d2c5ddcbf1
#
_entry.id   3ae0bb2915315fa7cac640d2c5ddcbf1
#
_cell.length_a   1.000
_cell.length_b   1.000
_cell.length_c   1.000
_cell.angle_alpha   90.00
_cell.angle_beta   90.00
_cell.angle_gamma   90.00
#
_symmetry.space_group_name_H-M   'P 1'
#
loop_
_entity.id
_entity.type
_entity.pdbx_description
1 polymer ?
#
loop_
_entity_poly.entity_id
_entity_poly.type
_entity_poly.pdbx_seq_one_letter_code
_entity_poly.pdbx_strand_id
1 'polypeptide(L)'
;YAYGSYGMSMPASFSIKRLSLADRGMITATAHIRGGADMGYGWYLDGKMERKTNTFHDFIAARDALVERGWVDGARVGAEGGSAGGMLMGAIANMAPEKFASIIGAVPFVDVLATMLDETLPLTPPEWPEWGNPLAHKEAYERLAGYSPIDNVEAKAYPAILATGGLTDPRVTYWEPAKWVATLRERRTDDGLTLLHMNMGAGHGGASGRFDSLREDAREWAFMLWVLGITE
;
A
#
# COMPACT_ATOMS: atom_id res chain seq x y z
N TYR A 1 -8.04 1.54 -4.81
CA TYR A 1 -7.77 0.83 -3.54
C TYR A 1 -7.65 -0.66 -3.76
N ALA A 2 -6.73 -1.31 -3.07
CA ALA A 2 -6.69 -2.77 -2.94
C ALA A 2 -5.99 -3.20 -1.65
N TYR A 3 -6.15 -4.49 -1.30
CA TYR A 3 -5.44 -5.14 -0.20
C TYR A 3 -4.54 -6.29 -0.68
N GLY A 4 -5.13 -7.33 -1.28
CA GLY A 4 -4.43 -8.37 -2.02
C GLY A 4 -3.62 -9.36 -1.19
N SER A 5 -4.04 -9.69 0.03
CA SER A 5 -3.32 -10.63 0.90
C SER A 5 -4.28 -11.39 1.83
N TYR A 6 -3.81 -12.51 2.38
CA TYR A 6 -4.50 -13.36 3.36
C TYR A 6 -5.85 -13.93 2.89
N GLY A 7 -6.14 -13.90 1.61
CA GLY A 7 -7.46 -14.29 1.09
C GLY A 7 -8.58 -13.34 1.51
N MET A 8 -8.26 -12.11 1.91
CA MET A 8 -9.27 -11.12 2.29
C MET A 8 -9.98 -10.58 1.04
N SER A 9 -11.29 -10.79 0.96
CA SER A 9 -12.13 -10.21 -0.09
C SER A 9 -12.50 -8.77 0.25
N MET A 10 -12.44 -7.91 -0.77
CA MET A 10 -12.81 -6.50 -0.61
C MET A 10 -14.30 -6.34 -0.97
N PRO A 11 -15.18 -6.06 0.01
CA PRO A 11 -16.60 -5.99 -0.25
C PRO A 11 -16.97 -4.80 -1.13
N ALA A 12 -17.89 -5.01 -2.06
CA ALA A 12 -18.54 -3.95 -2.83
C ALA A 12 -19.61 -3.25 -1.96
N SER A 13 -19.18 -2.56 -0.90
CA SER A 13 -20.06 -1.91 0.05
C SER A 13 -20.19 -0.40 -0.21
N PHE A 14 -21.37 0.13 0.12
CA PHE A 14 -21.56 1.56 0.12
C PHE A 14 -20.74 2.22 1.23
N SER A 15 -20.11 3.33 0.91
CA SER A 15 -19.34 4.14 1.88
C SER A 15 -19.81 5.59 1.81
N ILE A 16 -20.40 6.08 2.89
CA ILE A 16 -20.81 7.49 3.01
C ILE A 16 -19.59 8.43 2.89
N LYS A 17 -18.43 7.99 3.34
CA LYS A 17 -17.20 8.77 3.24
C LYS A 17 -16.81 9.02 1.78
N ARG A 18 -16.93 8.00 0.91
CA ARG A 18 -16.60 8.11 -0.52
C ARG A 18 -17.50 9.07 -1.29
N LEU A 19 -18.68 9.42 -0.78
CA LEU A 19 -19.51 10.47 -1.38
C LEU A 19 -18.78 11.81 -1.44
N SER A 20 -17.99 12.14 -0.42
CA SER A 20 -17.18 13.37 -0.41
C SER A 20 -16.17 13.43 -1.57
N LEU A 21 -15.60 12.29 -1.98
CA LEU A 21 -14.74 12.19 -3.15
C LEU A 21 -15.52 12.27 -4.45
N ALA A 22 -16.66 11.58 -4.51
CA ALA A 22 -17.55 11.59 -5.68
C ALA A 22 -18.09 12.99 -5.98
N ASP A 23 -18.50 13.75 -4.95
CA ASP A 23 -18.95 15.15 -5.07
C ASP A 23 -17.86 16.07 -5.67
N ARG A 24 -16.59 15.67 -5.54
CA ARG A 24 -15.41 16.35 -6.12
C ARG A 24 -14.99 15.81 -7.49
N GLY A 25 -15.83 14.98 -8.09
CA GLY A 25 -15.57 14.39 -9.41
C GLY A 25 -14.58 13.24 -9.43
N MET A 26 -14.24 12.66 -8.28
CA MET A 26 -13.37 11.49 -8.22
C MET A 26 -14.13 10.19 -8.46
N ILE A 27 -13.56 9.31 -9.25
CA ILE A 27 -13.98 7.91 -9.37
C ILE A 27 -13.18 7.09 -8.37
N THR A 28 -13.85 6.38 -7.48
CA THR A 28 -13.22 5.42 -6.58
C THR A 28 -13.37 4.01 -7.12
N ALA A 29 -12.26 3.30 -7.27
CA ALA A 29 -12.23 1.91 -7.73
C ALA A 29 -11.60 1.01 -6.67
N THR A 30 -12.19 -0.15 -6.43
CA THR A 30 -11.60 -1.21 -5.60
C THR A 30 -11.20 -2.36 -6.52
N ALA A 31 -9.91 -2.67 -6.56
CA ALA A 31 -9.39 -3.75 -7.40
C ALA A 31 -9.42 -5.08 -6.63
N HIS A 32 -10.12 -6.07 -7.18
CA HIS A 32 -10.18 -7.44 -6.67
C HIS A 32 -9.02 -8.25 -7.24
N ILE A 33 -7.84 -8.04 -6.69
CA ILE A 33 -6.58 -8.59 -7.17
C ILE A 33 -6.25 -9.95 -6.53
N ARG A 34 -5.40 -10.75 -7.18
CA ARG A 34 -4.90 -12.00 -6.60
C ARG A 34 -4.21 -11.77 -5.26
N GLY A 35 -4.33 -12.75 -4.37
CA GLY A 35 -3.97 -12.63 -2.96
C GLY A 35 -5.18 -12.32 -2.07
N GLY A 36 -6.26 -11.73 -2.61
CA GLY A 36 -7.60 -11.79 -2.06
C GLY A 36 -8.33 -13.06 -2.48
N ALA A 37 -9.54 -13.29 -1.98
CA ALA A 37 -10.38 -14.41 -2.35
C ALA A 37 -11.66 -13.98 -3.10
N ASP A 38 -11.68 -12.79 -3.66
CA ASP A 38 -12.85 -12.23 -4.34
C ASP A 38 -13.37 -13.10 -5.49
N MET A 39 -12.46 -13.79 -6.18
CA MET A 39 -12.76 -14.74 -7.26
C MET A 39 -12.60 -16.20 -6.82
N GLY A 40 -12.65 -16.47 -5.51
CA GLY A 40 -12.52 -17.81 -4.92
C GLY A 40 -11.12 -18.12 -4.37
N TYR A 41 -10.99 -19.28 -3.74
CA TYR A 41 -9.76 -19.66 -3.02
C TYR A 41 -8.53 -19.77 -3.93
N GLY A 42 -8.71 -20.19 -5.18
CA GLY A 42 -7.63 -20.24 -6.18
C GLY A 42 -7.02 -18.86 -6.45
N TRP A 43 -7.85 -17.80 -6.41
CA TRP A 43 -7.41 -16.42 -6.57
C TRP A 43 -6.44 -15.99 -5.45
N TYR A 44 -6.71 -16.42 -4.22
CA TYR A 44 -5.80 -16.25 -3.09
C TYR A 44 -4.48 -16.99 -3.29
N LEU A 45 -4.53 -18.29 -3.64
CA LEU A 45 -3.34 -19.10 -3.84
C LEU A 45 -2.43 -18.56 -4.96
N ASP A 46 -3.02 -17.94 -5.97
CA ASP A 46 -2.29 -17.33 -7.09
C ASP A 46 -1.70 -15.94 -6.78
N GLY A 47 -1.85 -15.44 -5.56
CA GLY A 47 -1.32 -14.15 -5.10
C GLY A 47 -0.55 -14.23 -3.78
N LYS A 48 -0.06 -15.41 -3.38
CA LYS A 48 0.77 -15.57 -2.18
C LYS A 48 2.06 -16.34 -2.47
N MET A 49 2.98 -16.35 -1.51
CA MET A 49 4.25 -17.10 -1.59
C MET A 49 4.96 -16.83 -2.94
N GLU A 50 5.25 -17.88 -3.73
CA GLU A 50 5.94 -17.82 -5.02
C GLU A 50 5.20 -16.96 -6.06
N ARG A 51 3.92 -16.75 -5.87
CA ARG A 51 3.05 -16.02 -6.81
C ARG A 51 2.67 -14.63 -6.33
N LYS A 52 3.32 -14.13 -5.26
CA LYS A 52 2.99 -12.84 -4.64
C LYS A 52 3.05 -11.67 -5.62
N THR A 53 3.97 -11.67 -6.55
CA THR A 53 4.11 -10.60 -7.54
C THR A 53 2.90 -10.45 -8.47
N ASN A 54 2.07 -11.49 -8.62
CA ASN A 54 0.81 -11.40 -9.34
C ASN A 54 -0.13 -10.34 -8.76
N THR A 55 -0.12 -10.15 -7.43
CA THR A 55 -0.88 -9.10 -6.75
C THR A 55 -0.53 -7.71 -7.29
N PHE A 56 0.75 -7.45 -7.47
CA PHE A 56 1.26 -6.15 -7.93
C PHE A 56 0.93 -5.91 -9.40
N HIS A 57 1.14 -6.92 -10.23
CA HIS A 57 0.81 -6.87 -11.66
C HIS A 57 -0.69 -6.68 -11.89
N ASP A 58 -1.54 -7.36 -11.13
CA ASP A 58 -2.99 -7.23 -11.23
C ASP A 58 -3.46 -5.81 -10.92
N PHE A 59 -2.86 -5.16 -9.89
CA PHE A 59 -3.23 -3.79 -9.53
C PHE A 59 -2.83 -2.80 -10.63
N ILE A 60 -1.62 -2.94 -11.17
CA ILE A 60 -1.16 -2.12 -12.31
C ILE A 60 -2.05 -2.34 -13.51
N ALA A 61 -2.40 -3.59 -13.84
CA ALA A 61 -3.28 -3.93 -14.96
C ALA A 61 -4.70 -3.38 -14.77
N ALA A 62 -5.23 -3.40 -13.54
CA ALA A 62 -6.53 -2.81 -13.24
C ALA A 62 -6.53 -1.29 -13.51
N ARG A 63 -5.47 -0.58 -13.08
CA ARG A 63 -5.28 0.84 -13.41
C ARG A 63 -5.22 1.08 -14.91
N ASP A 64 -4.43 0.29 -15.63
CA ASP A 64 -4.28 0.43 -17.09
C ASP A 64 -5.62 0.22 -17.80
N ALA A 65 -6.38 -0.79 -17.39
CA ALA A 65 -7.71 -1.07 -17.96
C ALA A 65 -8.71 0.10 -17.74
N LEU A 66 -8.64 0.80 -16.62
CA LEU A 66 -9.49 1.99 -16.38
C LEU A 66 -9.14 3.13 -17.35
N VAL A 67 -7.84 3.35 -17.59
CA VAL A 67 -7.34 4.36 -18.52
C VAL A 67 -7.66 4.01 -19.98
N GLU A 68 -7.39 2.78 -20.39
CA GLU A 68 -7.66 2.30 -21.75
C GLU A 68 -9.15 2.38 -22.13
N ARG A 69 -10.04 2.19 -21.16
CA ARG A 69 -11.49 2.38 -21.34
C ARG A 69 -11.92 3.84 -21.39
N GLY A 70 -11.02 4.77 -21.16
CA GLY A 70 -11.32 6.20 -21.12
C GLY A 70 -12.16 6.64 -19.92
N TRP A 71 -12.21 5.84 -18.86
CA TRP A 71 -12.98 6.16 -17.65
C TRP A 71 -12.28 7.16 -16.75
N VAL A 72 -10.95 7.17 -16.78
CA VAL A 72 -10.09 8.02 -15.96
C VAL A 72 -8.94 8.60 -16.79
N ASP A 73 -8.47 9.78 -16.38
CA ASP A 73 -7.24 10.37 -16.88
C ASP A 73 -6.03 9.65 -16.27
N GLY A 74 -5.18 9.04 -17.09
CA GLY A 74 -4.01 8.31 -16.65
C GLY A 74 -2.97 9.14 -15.91
N ALA A 75 -2.95 10.47 -16.10
CA ALA A 75 -2.08 11.38 -15.36
C ALA A 75 -2.63 11.74 -13.97
N ARG A 76 -3.88 11.37 -13.67
CA ARG A 76 -4.59 11.73 -12.43
C ARG A 76 -5.09 10.51 -11.67
N VAL A 77 -4.30 9.45 -11.60
CA VAL A 77 -4.62 8.24 -10.84
C VAL A 77 -3.87 8.25 -9.52
N GLY A 78 -4.62 8.22 -8.42
CA GLY A 78 -4.09 7.97 -7.08
C GLY A 78 -4.28 6.51 -6.68
N ALA A 79 -3.37 5.99 -5.87
CA ALA A 79 -3.44 4.64 -5.30
C ALA A 79 -3.40 4.70 -3.77
N GLU A 80 -4.16 3.79 -3.14
CA GLU A 80 -4.24 3.71 -1.67
C GLU A 80 -4.28 2.25 -1.23
N GLY A 81 -3.56 1.93 -0.16
CA GLY A 81 -3.59 0.61 0.46
C GLY A 81 -3.00 0.64 1.87
N GLY A 82 -3.56 -0.17 2.76
CA GLY A 82 -3.14 -0.22 4.16
C GLY A 82 -2.51 -1.56 4.54
N SER A 83 -1.59 -1.55 5.52
CA SER A 83 -0.97 -2.77 6.06
C SER A 83 -0.29 -3.60 4.96
N ALA A 84 -0.71 -4.82 4.71
CA ALA A 84 -0.25 -5.61 3.55
C ALA A 84 -0.63 -4.95 2.20
N GLY A 85 -1.75 -4.21 2.12
CA GLY A 85 -2.06 -3.34 0.98
C GLY A 85 -1.09 -2.16 0.87
N GLY A 86 -0.49 -1.73 1.97
CA GLY A 86 0.61 -0.75 1.98
C GLY A 86 1.91 -1.33 1.38
N MET A 87 2.19 -2.62 1.56
CA MET A 87 3.26 -3.30 0.83
C MET A 87 3.00 -3.27 -0.69
N LEU A 88 1.77 -3.54 -1.11
CA LEU A 88 1.38 -3.38 -2.51
C LEU A 88 1.68 -1.95 -3.00
N MET A 89 1.36 -0.93 -2.21
CA MET A 89 1.64 0.47 -2.56
C MET A 89 3.14 0.73 -2.75
N GLY A 90 3.97 0.20 -1.84
CA GLY A 90 5.42 0.30 -1.97
C GLY A 90 5.98 -0.46 -3.18
N ALA A 91 5.45 -1.64 -3.46
CA ALA A 91 5.87 -2.44 -4.61
C ALA A 91 5.52 -1.75 -5.95
N ILE A 92 4.30 -1.23 -6.11
CA ILE A 92 3.93 -0.52 -7.34
C ILE A 92 4.65 0.82 -7.52
N ALA A 93 5.01 1.49 -6.42
CA ALA A 93 5.86 2.69 -6.46
C ALA A 93 7.25 2.37 -7.05
N ASN A 94 7.79 1.18 -6.77
CA ASN A 94 9.04 0.72 -7.34
C ASN A 94 8.90 0.21 -8.78
N MET A 95 7.81 -0.50 -9.09
CA MET A 95 7.62 -1.20 -10.37
C MET A 95 7.13 -0.28 -11.50
N ALA A 96 6.26 0.67 -11.18
CA ALA A 96 5.58 1.52 -12.17
C ALA A 96 5.29 2.93 -11.61
N PRO A 97 6.33 3.66 -11.15
CA PRO A 97 6.15 4.97 -10.51
C PRO A 97 5.46 5.99 -11.44
N GLU A 98 5.67 5.90 -12.73
CA GLU A 98 5.12 6.81 -13.74
C GLU A 98 3.61 6.64 -13.96
N LYS A 99 3.02 5.56 -13.46
CA LYS A 99 1.59 5.27 -13.65
C LYS A 99 0.69 5.92 -12.61
N PHE A 100 1.24 6.44 -11.54
CA PHE A 100 0.48 6.99 -10.42
C PHE A 100 0.92 8.42 -10.12
N ALA A 101 -0.05 9.32 -9.95
CA ALA A 101 0.22 10.69 -9.52
C ALA A 101 0.49 10.75 -8.00
N SER A 102 -0.27 9.96 -7.23
CA SER A 102 -0.13 9.88 -5.77
C SER A 102 -0.26 8.46 -5.26
N ILE A 103 0.44 8.16 -4.17
CA ILE A 103 0.34 6.88 -3.46
C ILE A 103 0.17 7.16 -1.96
N ILE A 104 -0.83 6.54 -1.35
CA ILE A 104 -1.03 6.53 0.10
C ILE A 104 -0.78 5.12 0.64
N GLY A 105 0.24 5.01 1.48
CA GLY A 105 0.53 3.81 2.27
C GLY A 105 0.07 4.02 3.71
N ALA A 106 -1.07 3.46 4.09
CA ALA A 106 -1.57 3.54 5.46
C ALA A 106 -0.99 2.38 6.28
N VAL A 107 -0.25 2.71 7.36
CA VAL A 107 0.45 1.72 8.21
C VAL A 107 1.14 0.63 7.38
N PRO A 108 1.95 0.99 6.36
CA PRO A 108 2.36 0.10 5.29
C PRO A 108 3.41 -0.91 5.75
N PHE A 109 3.19 -2.18 5.41
CA PHE A 109 4.16 -3.27 5.60
C PHE A 109 5.21 -3.22 4.49
N VAL A 110 6.27 -2.42 4.68
CA VAL A 110 7.23 -2.09 3.61
C VAL A 110 8.66 -2.53 3.88
N ASP A 111 8.99 -2.96 5.10
CA ASP A 111 10.29 -3.55 5.49
C ASP A 111 10.18 -5.08 5.56
N VAL A 112 9.57 -5.65 4.51
CA VAL A 112 9.09 -7.04 4.49
C VAL A 112 10.19 -8.05 4.77
N LEU A 113 11.35 -7.90 4.13
CA LEU A 113 12.48 -8.82 4.32
C LEU A 113 13.02 -8.76 5.75
N ALA A 114 13.29 -7.57 6.27
CA ALA A 114 13.84 -7.41 7.61
C ALA A 114 12.84 -7.88 8.69
N THR A 115 11.55 -7.56 8.53
CA THR A 115 10.51 -8.03 9.44
C THR A 115 10.38 -9.56 9.42
N MET A 116 10.40 -10.18 8.25
CA MET A 116 10.31 -11.65 8.15
C MET A 116 11.58 -12.38 8.61
N LEU A 117 12.71 -11.69 8.74
CA LEU A 117 13.94 -12.20 9.34
C LEU A 117 14.01 -12.07 10.87
N ASP A 118 13.14 -11.27 11.48
CA ASP A 118 13.11 -11.03 12.92
C ASP A 118 12.04 -11.86 13.61
N GLU A 119 12.38 -13.08 14.01
CA GLU A 119 11.46 -14.00 14.71
C GLU A 119 11.08 -13.53 16.13
N THR A 120 11.70 -12.47 16.65
CA THR A 120 11.32 -11.88 17.94
C THR A 120 10.07 -11.01 17.85
N LEU A 121 9.71 -10.57 16.64
CA LEU A 121 8.47 -9.86 16.41
C LEU A 121 7.27 -10.83 16.48
N PRO A 122 6.20 -10.48 17.21
CA PRO A 122 5.15 -11.42 17.57
C PRO A 122 4.35 -11.99 16.38
N LEU A 123 4.32 -11.26 15.25
CA LEU A 123 3.61 -11.71 14.06
C LEU A 123 4.51 -12.44 13.05
N THR A 124 5.84 -12.30 13.13
CA THR A 124 6.74 -12.88 12.12
C THR A 124 6.56 -14.39 11.93
N PRO A 125 6.66 -15.26 12.96
CA PRO A 125 6.45 -16.69 12.74
C PRO A 125 5.05 -17.06 12.24
N PRO A 126 3.93 -16.49 12.76
CA PRO A 126 2.59 -16.73 12.23
C PRO A 126 2.39 -16.30 10.77
N GLU A 127 3.17 -15.35 10.28
CA GLU A 127 3.06 -14.77 8.94
C GLU A 127 3.85 -15.54 7.86
N TRP A 128 4.80 -16.39 8.24
CA TRP A 128 5.56 -17.20 7.28
C TRP A 128 4.69 -18.05 6.33
N PRO A 129 3.51 -18.57 6.72
CA PRO A 129 2.62 -19.25 5.77
C PRO A 129 2.08 -18.35 4.64
N GLU A 130 2.08 -17.02 4.82
CA GLU A 130 1.66 -16.06 3.79
C GLU A 130 2.83 -15.63 2.91
N TRP A 131 3.98 -15.33 3.52
CA TRP A 131 5.13 -14.69 2.85
C TRP A 131 6.26 -15.63 2.52
N GLY A 132 6.45 -16.66 3.34
CA GLY A 132 7.61 -17.55 3.34
C GLY A 132 8.54 -17.31 4.53
N ASN A 133 9.31 -18.34 4.89
CA ASN A 133 10.28 -18.27 5.97
C ASN A 133 11.70 -18.06 5.38
N PRO A 134 12.26 -16.83 5.42
CA PRO A 134 13.58 -16.53 4.85
C PRO A 134 14.73 -17.06 5.70
N LEU A 135 14.49 -17.41 6.98
CA LEU A 135 15.49 -18.03 7.85
C LEU A 135 15.71 -19.50 7.51
N ALA A 136 14.66 -20.19 7.07
CA ALA A 136 14.69 -21.61 6.77
C ALA A 136 14.97 -21.92 5.29
N HIS A 137 14.58 -21.02 4.38
CA HIS A 137 14.59 -21.27 2.94
C HIS A 137 15.19 -20.10 2.16
N LYS A 138 16.31 -20.37 1.47
CA LYS A 138 17.00 -19.38 0.64
C LYS A 138 16.11 -18.79 -0.44
N GLU A 139 15.26 -19.62 -1.06
CA GLU A 139 14.33 -19.20 -2.09
C GLU A 139 13.27 -18.22 -1.55
N ALA A 140 12.86 -18.37 -0.28
CA ALA A 140 11.98 -17.43 0.38
C ALA A 140 12.67 -16.09 0.62
N TYR A 141 13.96 -16.13 1.06
CA TYR A 141 14.77 -14.92 1.21
C TYR A 141 14.92 -14.16 -0.12
N GLU A 142 15.33 -14.83 -1.18
CA GLU A 142 15.55 -14.23 -2.50
C GLU A 142 14.25 -13.63 -3.06
N ARG A 143 13.14 -14.33 -2.87
CA ARG A 143 11.82 -13.85 -3.29
C ARG A 143 11.38 -12.60 -2.52
N LEU A 144 11.48 -12.62 -1.19
CA LEU A 144 11.14 -11.47 -0.35
C LEU A 144 12.04 -10.27 -0.67
N ALA A 145 13.34 -10.46 -0.81
CA ALA A 145 14.29 -9.44 -1.21
C ALA A 145 13.92 -8.82 -2.57
N GLY A 146 13.39 -9.63 -3.50
CA GLY A 146 13.03 -9.19 -4.83
C GLY A 146 11.81 -8.27 -4.91
N TYR A 147 10.99 -8.17 -3.86
CA TYR A 147 9.84 -7.27 -3.86
C TYR A 147 9.67 -6.42 -2.58
N SER A 148 10.45 -6.66 -1.53
CA SER A 148 10.40 -5.86 -0.30
C SER A 148 10.57 -4.38 -0.63
N PRO A 149 9.57 -3.52 -0.34
CA PRO A 149 9.56 -2.17 -0.87
C PRO A 149 10.79 -1.33 -0.52
N ILE A 150 11.24 -1.34 0.72
CA ILE A 150 12.41 -0.56 1.15
C ILE A 150 13.68 -1.03 0.41
N ASP A 151 13.86 -2.33 0.25
CA ASP A 151 15.06 -2.92 -0.34
C ASP A 151 15.16 -2.67 -1.85
N ASN A 152 14.04 -2.35 -2.51
CA ASN A 152 13.94 -2.11 -3.94
C ASN A 152 13.72 -0.63 -4.32
N VAL A 153 13.94 0.31 -3.38
CA VAL A 153 13.97 1.74 -3.73
C VAL A 153 15.23 2.04 -4.53
N GLU A 154 15.08 2.59 -5.71
CA GLU A 154 16.16 2.94 -6.64
C GLU A 154 16.30 4.46 -6.81
N ALA A 155 17.40 4.90 -7.41
CA ALA A 155 17.61 6.30 -7.78
C ALA A 155 16.77 6.65 -9.03
N LYS A 156 15.51 7.06 -8.83
CA LYS A 156 14.57 7.45 -9.89
C LYS A 156 13.52 8.44 -9.38
N ALA A 157 12.70 8.96 -10.29
CA ALA A 157 11.51 9.75 -9.93
C ALA A 157 10.42 8.83 -9.34
N TYR A 158 9.70 9.35 -8.34
CA TYR A 158 8.60 8.66 -7.68
C TYR A 158 7.33 9.53 -7.68
N PRO A 159 6.13 8.94 -7.64
CA PRO A 159 4.91 9.70 -7.41
C PRO A 159 4.97 10.48 -6.09
N ALA A 160 4.02 11.37 -5.88
CA ALA A 160 3.84 11.94 -4.55
C ALA A 160 3.41 10.84 -3.58
N ILE A 161 4.09 10.68 -2.44
CA ILE A 161 3.85 9.59 -1.48
C ILE A 161 3.51 10.18 -0.12
N LEU A 162 2.43 9.68 0.48
CA LEU A 162 2.11 9.83 1.89
C LEU A 162 2.14 8.47 2.56
N ALA A 163 3.02 8.29 3.54
CA ALA A 163 2.99 7.16 4.45
C ALA A 163 2.38 7.61 5.79
N THR A 164 1.50 6.79 6.35
CA THR A 164 1.00 7.00 7.71
C THR A 164 1.45 5.86 8.63
N GLY A 165 1.48 6.10 9.95
CA GLY A 165 1.87 5.09 10.92
C GLY A 165 1.35 5.40 12.31
N GLY A 166 1.33 4.41 13.19
CA GLY A 166 1.02 4.55 14.59
C GLY A 166 2.23 4.19 15.46
N LEU A 167 2.59 5.03 16.43
CA LEU A 167 3.76 4.81 17.27
C LEU A 167 3.68 3.48 18.06
N THR A 168 2.48 3.11 18.48
CA THR A 168 2.24 1.90 19.27
C THR A 168 1.67 0.75 18.45
N ASP A 169 1.90 0.75 17.14
CA ASP A 169 1.44 -0.30 16.24
C ASP A 169 2.15 -1.63 16.53
N PRO A 170 1.41 -2.69 16.96
CA PRO A 170 2.00 -3.99 17.27
C PRO A 170 2.06 -4.93 16.05
N ARG A 171 1.52 -4.54 14.90
CA ARG A 171 1.45 -5.37 13.68
C ARG A 171 2.48 -4.96 12.65
N VAL A 172 2.44 -3.67 12.29
CA VAL A 172 3.44 -3.04 11.42
C VAL A 172 4.12 -1.97 12.24
N THR A 173 5.34 -2.23 12.62
CA THR A 173 6.09 -1.36 13.53
C THR A 173 6.31 0.01 12.91
N TYR A 174 6.26 1.06 13.75
CA TYR A 174 6.32 2.46 13.32
C TYR A 174 7.56 2.80 12.49
N TRP A 175 8.64 2.04 12.65
CA TRP A 175 9.87 2.28 11.89
C TRP A 175 9.79 1.85 10.43
N GLU A 176 8.86 0.97 10.05
CA GLU A 176 8.71 0.57 8.64
C GLU A 176 8.33 1.76 7.76
N PRO A 177 7.22 2.48 7.98
CA PRO A 177 6.92 3.67 7.19
C PRO A 177 7.98 4.77 7.34
N ALA A 178 8.61 4.91 8.51
CA ALA A 178 9.64 5.91 8.73
C ALA A 178 10.90 5.62 7.92
N LYS A 179 11.39 4.38 7.91
CA LYS A 179 12.52 3.93 7.09
C LYS A 179 12.22 4.08 5.60
N TRP A 180 11.03 3.67 5.18
CA TRP A 180 10.62 3.76 3.77
C TRP A 180 10.65 5.21 3.27
N VAL A 181 10.04 6.13 4.02
CA VAL A 181 10.07 7.57 3.68
C VAL A 181 11.49 8.13 3.67
N ALA A 182 12.33 7.75 4.62
CA ALA A 182 13.72 8.18 4.66
C ALA A 182 14.50 7.69 3.42
N THR A 183 14.37 6.41 3.07
CA THR A 183 15.01 5.81 1.89
C THR A 183 14.53 6.44 0.58
N LEU A 184 13.22 6.69 0.46
CA LEU A 184 12.66 7.38 -0.71
C LEU A 184 13.23 8.81 -0.86
N ARG A 185 13.30 9.57 0.25
CA ARG A 185 13.86 10.94 0.24
C ARG A 185 15.34 10.97 -0.11
N GLU A 186 16.09 9.95 0.29
CA GLU A 186 17.50 9.84 -0.05
C GLU A 186 17.72 9.51 -1.53
N ARG A 187 16.86 8.64 -2.09
CA ARG A 187 17.12 8.05 -3.41
C ARG A 187 16.35 8.68 -4.56
N ARG A 188 15.21 9.33 -4.29
CA ARG A 188 14.46 9.96 -5.38
C ARG A 188 15.27 11.03 -6.08
N THR A 189 15.12 11.14 -7.42
CA THR A 189 15.89 12.06 -8.27
C THR A 189 15.09 13.29 -8.69
N ASP A 190 13.86 13.42 -8.20
CA ASP A 190 12.95 14.55 -8.45
C ASP A 190 12.62 15.28 -7.14
N ASP A 191 11.99 16.45 -7.23
CA ASP A 191 11.55 17.24 -6.07
C ASP A 191 10.14 16.88 -5.59
N GLY A 192 9.63 15.67 -5.93
CA GLY A 192 8.29 15.24 -5.59
C GLY A 192 8.08 15.04 -4.09
N LEU A 193 6.83 15.14 -3.65
CA LEU A 193 6.46 15.04 -2.24
C LEU A 193 6.65 13.61 -1.71
N THR A 194 7.33 13.49 -0.58
CA THR A 194 7.37 12.26 0.22
C THR A 194 7.13 12.63 1.68
N LEU A 195 5.94 12.35 2.16
CA LEU A 195 5.45 12.76 3.47
C LEU A 195 5.27 11.56 4.40
N LEU A 196 5.53 11.79 5.68
CA LEU A 196 5.24 10.85 6.77
C LEU A 196 4.31 11.53 7.77
N HIS A 197 3.20 10.87 8.10
CA HIS A 197 2.39 11.23 9.26
C HIS A 197 2.42 10.10 10.29
N MET A 198 3.01 10.36 11.46
CA MET A 198 3.05 9.42 12.58
C MET A 198 2.02 9.83 13.63
N ASN A 199 1.01 8.98 13.87
CA ASN A 199 0.09 9.16 14.98
C ASN A 199 0.77 8.69 16.27
N MET A 200 1.15 9.65 17.14
CA MET A 200 1.89 9.38 18.37
C MET A 200 1.03 8.72 19.46
N GLY A 201 -0.28 8.71 19.32
CA GLY A 201 -1.23 8.16 20.29
C GLY A 201 -2.01 6.93 19.82
N ALA A 202 -1.70 6.41 18.64
CA ALA A 202 -2.44 5.28 18.05
C ALA A 202 -1.54 4.11 17.63
N GLY A 203 -2.18 2.95 17.45
CA GLY A 203 -1.59 1.74 16.86
C GLY A 203 -2.11 1.49 15.44
N HIS A 204 -2.19 0.20 15.06
CA HIS A 204 -2.53 -0.24 13.70
C HIS A 204 -3.89 0.23 13.17
N GLY A 205 -4.87 0.37 14.03
CA GLY A 205 -6.23 0.81 13.67
C GLY A 205 -6.42 2.32 13.58
N GLY A 206 -5.34 3.11 13.75
CA GLY A 206 -5.44 4.57 13.78
C GLY A 206 -6.06 5.11 15.07
N ALA A 207 -6.51 6.34 15.02
CA ALA A 207 -7.13 7.02 16.16
C ALA A 207 -8.44 6.35 16.58
N SER A 208 -8.60 6.11 17.89
CA SER A 208 -9.86 5.66 18.46
C SER A 208 -10.79 6.85 18.66
N GLY A 209 -12.03 6.67 18.24
CA GLY A 209 -13.06 7.71 18.37
C GLY A 209 -13.65 8.10 17.02
N ARG A 210 -14.95 8.38 17.05
CA ARG A 210 -15.76 8.60 15.82
C ARG A 210 -15.23 9.72 14.93
N PHE A 211 -14.78 10.82 15.53
CA PHE A 211 -14.36 12.00 14.77
C PHE A 211 -12.86 12.04 14.51
N ASP A 212 -12.07 11.35 15.30
CA ASP A 212 -10.62 11.34 15.13
C ASP A 212 -10.22 10.47 13.93
N SER A 213 -10.89 9.33 13.73
CA SER A 213 -10.71 8.52 12.52
C SER A 213 -11.10 9.27 11.24
N LEU A 214 -12.16 10.11 11.29
CA LEU A 214 -12.54 10.94 10.14
C LEU A 214 -11.49 12.02 9.83
N ARG A 215 -10.76 12.50 10.82
CA ARG A 215 -9.65 13.45 10.61
C ARG A 215 -8.45 12.78 9.93
N GLU A 216 -8.20 11.52 10.23
CA GLU A 216 -7.16 10.74 9.54
C GLU A 216 -7.56 10.51 8.08
N ASP A 217 -8.76 10.01 7.80
CA ASP A 217 -9.29 9.89 6.44
C ASP A 217 -9.22 11.23 5.67
N ALA A 218 -9.63 12.32 6.31
CA ALA A 218 -9.62 13.65 5.69
C ALA A 218 -8.21 14.13 5.33
N ARG A 219 -7.20 13.79 6.14
CA ARG A 219 -5.79 14.12 5.85
C ARG A 219 -5.28 13.36 4.65
N GLU A 220 -5.55 12.06 4.58
CA GLU A 220 -5.13 11.22 3.47
C GLU A 220 -5.80 11.67 2.16
N TRP A 221 -7.09 11.95 2.20
CA TRP A 221 -7.80 12.43 1.02
C TRP A 221 -7.42 13.85 0.63
N ALA A 222 -7.16 14.74 1.60
CA ALA A 222 -6.66 16.07 1.29
C ALA A 222 -5.32 16.02 0.56
N PHE A 223 -4.42 15.11 0.95
CA PHE A 223 -3.18 14.87 0.22
C PHE A 223 -3.45 14.41 -1.22
N MET A 224 -4.31 13.40 -1.40
CA MET A 224 -4.65 12.88 -2.71
C MET A 224 -5.30 13.96 -3.60
N LEU A 225 -6.30 14.67 -3.09
CA LEU A 225 -6.99 15.74 -3.80
C LEU A 225 -6.01 16.86 -4.20
N TRP A 226 -5.12 17.26 -3.28
CA TRP A 226 -4.11 18.28 -3.55
C TRP A 226 -3.18 17.88 -4.69
N VAL A 227 -2.63 16.65 -4.64
CA VAL A 227 -1.74 16.14 -5.69
C VAL A 227 -2.45 16.03 -7.04
N LEU A 228 -3.72 15.63 -7.03
CA LEU A 228 -4.54 15.50 -8.25
C LEU A 228 -5.08 16.86 -8.77
N GLY A 229 -4.77 17.97 -8.09
CA GLY A 229 -5.20 19.31 -8.48
C GLY A 229 -6.71 19.54 -8.33
N ILE A 230 -7.33 18.89 -7.34
CA ILE A 230 -8.75 19.03 -7.01
C ILE A 230 -8.85 19.92 -5.78
N THR A 231 -9.38 21.14 -5.95
CA THR A 231 -9.38 22.18 -4.91
C THR A 231 -10.75 22.52 -4.34
N GLU A 232 -11.82 21.97 -4.91
CA GLU A 232 -13.23 22.21 -4.48
C GLU A 232 -14.00 20.90 -4.35
#